data_df4560a15f289b6baca4525a638f1b51
#
_entry.id   df4560a15f289b6baca4525a638f1b51
#
_cell.length_a   1.000
_cell.length_b   1.000
_cell.length_c   1.000
_cell.angle_alpha   90.00
_cell.angle_beta   90.00
_cell.angle_gamma   90.00
#
_symmetry.space_group_name_H-M   'P 1'
#
loop_
_entity.id
_entity.type
_entity.pdbx_description
1 polymer ?
#
loop_
_entity_poly.entity_id
_entity_poly.type
_entity_poly.pdbx_seq_one_letter_code
_entity_poly.pdbx_strand_id
1 'polypeptide(L)'
;MEYLQTFPHVHQPHPIDYGLVYRKIAPGYEVYSRMGIYERDLSSHKERPLVENTLVKGMCVNCHAFNRTDPSHFSLHIRGTHGATFMRTGNKDEYLNTKTDQTIAACVYPYWYPGGEYIAYSTNNTRQSFHTVKDERVEVLDLESDVVVYHPADHHLLLCDSLQKKDRFETFPAFSPDGRTLYFCSAEAKKIPEEYKEIRYNLCSIDFDPSAGTFGSRIDTLVNAEALGKSVSFPRLPMTANILCSPYPITETFRSGIKRRIYGYWT
;
A
#
# COMPACT_ATOMS: atom_id res chain seq x y z
N MET A 1 -39.08 0.98 2.91
CA MET A 1 -38.61 0.95 4.31
C MET A 1 -37.35 0.08 4.30
N GLU A 2 -36.17 0.68 4.26
CA GLU A 2 -34.91 -0.07 4.35
C GLU A 2 -34.69 -0.42 5.82
N TYR A 3 -34.49 -1.69 6.10
CA TYR A 3 -34.11 -2.16 7.42
C TYR A 3 -32.69 -1.75 7.71
N LEU A 4 -32.48 -0.83 8.66
CA LEU A 4 -31.17 -0.56 9.25
C LEU A 4 -30.74 -1.83 9.98
N GLN A 5 -29.71 -2.49 9.49
CA GLN A 5 -29.04 -3.55 10.23
C GLN A 5 -28.38 -2.95 11.48
N THR A 6 -28.87 -3.33 12.64
CA THR A 6 -28.21 -3.00 13.91
C THR A 6 -27.03 -3.94 14.10
N PHE A 7 -25.84 -3.38 14.17
CA PHE A 7 -24.63 -4.12 14.55
C PHE A 7 -24.48 -4.09 16.07
N PRO A 8 -24.13 -5.20 16.72
CA PRO A 8 -23.86 -5.19 18.14
C PRO A 8 -22.66 -4.29 18.42
N HIS A 9 -22.83 -3.29 19.26
CA HIS A 9 -21.72 -2.48 19.76
C HIS A 9 -20.89 -3.32 20.73
N VAL A 10 -19.72 -3.74 20.31
CA VAL A 10 -18.73 -4.34 21.21
C VAL A 10 -17.91 -3.20 21.79
N HIS A 11 -18.02 -2.98 23.09
CA HIS A 11 -17.12 -2.05 23.78
C HIS A 11 -15.69 -2.58 23.72
N GLN A 12 -14.83 -1.87 23.02
CA GLN A 12 -13.41 -2.17 23.02
C GLN A 12 -12.81 -1.67 24.34
N PRO A 13 -12.15 -2.53 25.14
CA PRO A 13 -11.65 -2.15 26.46
C PRO A 13 -10.40 -1.26 26.39
N HIS A 14 -9.86 -1.02 25.21
CA HIS A 14 -8.68 -0.18 24.99
C HIS A 14 -9.10 1.20 24.52
N PRO A 15 -8.40 2.28 24.95
CA PRO A 15 -8.64 3.61 24.45
C PRO A 15 -8.41 3.64 22.93
N ILE A 16 -9.29 4.32 22.21
CA ILE A 16 -9.13 4.57 20.78
C ILE A 16 -8.00 5.59 20.62
N ASP A 17 -7.11 5.36 19.64
CA ASP A 17 -6.08 6.32 19.29
C ASP A 17 -6.70 7.70 18.99
N TYR A 18 -5.99 8.73 19.39
CA TYR A 18 -6.51 10.09 19.42
C TYR A 18 -6.82 10.69 18.05
N GLY A 19 -6.15 10.22 17.00
CA GLY A 19 -6.25 10.81 15.68
C GLY A 19 -6.24 9.81 14.53
N LEU A 20 -6.67 10.28 13.38
CA LEU A 20 -6.64 9.58 12.12
C LEU A 20 -5.84 10.40 11.11
N VAL A 21 -4.87 9.78 10.44
CA VAL A 21 -4.17 10.36 9.29
C VAL A 21 -4.65 9.67 8.02
N TYR A 22 -4.99 10.47 7.01
CA TYR A 22 -5.54 9.95 5.75
C TYR A 22 -5.16 10.83 4.57
N ARG A 23 -5.14 10.22 3.39
CA ARG A 23 -5.02 10.96 2.15
C ARG A 23 -6.39 11.46 1.71
N LYS A 24 -6.52 12.77 1.56
CA LYS A 24 -7.72 13.41 1.02
C LYS A 24 -7.58 13.52 -0.50
N ILE A 25 -8.54 12.94 -1.21
CA ILE A 25 -8.64 13.00 -2.66
C ILE A 25 -10.04 13.46 -2.99
N ALA A 26 -10.17 14.68 -3.49
CA ALA A 26 -11.47 15.17 -3.91
C ALA A 26 -11.85 14.56 -5.29
N PRO A 27 -13.13 14.41 -5.63
CA PRO A 27 -13.57 13.85 -6.89
C PRO A 27 -13.29 14.80 -8.07
N GLY A 28 -12.77 14.27 -9.17
CA GLY A 28 -12.57 15.01 -10.44
C GLY A 28 -11.14 15.44 -10.71
N TYR A 29 -10.91 16.04 -11.87
CA TYR A 29 -9.58 16.47 -12.33
C TYR A 29 -9.10 17.77 -11.67
N GLU A 30 -10.03 18.59 -11.19
CA GLU A 30 -9.74 19.92 -10.62
C GLU A 30 -9.09 19.88 -9.25
N VAL A 31 -8.71 18.70 -8.80
CA VAL A 31 -8.51 18.42 -7.38
C VAL A 31 -7.09 18.31 -6.98
N TYR A 32 -6.16 18.34 -7.93
CA TYR A 32 -4.73 18.30 -7.61
C TYR A 32 -4.34 19.30 -6.51
N SER A 33 -4.92 20.51 -6.56
CA SER A 33 -4.68 21.55 -5.57
C SER A 33 -5.29 21.31 -4.18
N ARG A 34 -6.20 20.34 -4.08
CA ARG A 34 -6.88 20.01 -2.82
C ARG A 34 -6.50 18.62 -2.28
N MET A 35 -5.53 17.98 -2.93
CA MET A 35 -5.04 16.68 -2.48
C MET A 35 -3.91 16.87 -1.46
N GLY A 36 -3.90 16.01 -0.46
CA GLY A 36 -2.89 16.06 0.58
C GLY A 36 -3.07 14.95 1.61
N ILE A 37 -2.18 14.93 2.56
CA ILE A 37 -2.27 14.12 3.77
C ILE A 37 -2.79 15.02 4.88
N TYR A 38 -3.85 14.58 5.52
CA TYR A 38 -4.55 15.29 6.56
C TYR A 38 -4.60 14.47 7.82
N GLU A 39 -4.64 15.13 8.95
CA GLU A 39 -4.98 14.51 10.21
C GLU A 39 -6.31 15.01 10.74
N ARG A 40 -6.96 14.20 11.52
CA ARG A 40 -8.21 14.50 12.19
C ARG A 40 -8.21 13.92 13.58
N ASP A 41 -8.59 14.74 14.54
CA ASP A 41 -8.93 14.33 15.89
C ASP A 41 -10.28 13.61 15.87
N LEU A 42 -10.34 12.40 16.41
CA LEU A 42 -11.56 11.59 16.47
C LEU A 42 -12.61 12.11 17.44
N SER A 43 -12.22 12.98 18.38
CA SER A 43 -13.15 13.63 19.31
C SER A 43 -13.89 14.82 18.68
N SER A 44 -13.48 15.25 17.50
CA SER A 44 -14.04 16.41 16.80
C SER A 44 -14.13 16.19 15.29
N HIS A 45 -14.80 17.12 14.59
CA HIS A 45 -14.82 17.14 13.13
C HIS A 45 -13.70 17.99 12.52
N LYS A 46 -12.78 18.50 13.34
CA LYS A 46 -11.68 19.34 12.89
C LYS A 46 -10.64 18.48 12.16
N GLU A 47 -10.28 18.90 10.97
CA GLU A 47 -9.17 18.35 10.22
C GLU A 47 -8.11 19.43 10.00
N ARG A 48 -6.85 19.03 9.90
CA ARG A 48 -5.76 19.91 9.51
C ARG A 48 -4.85 19.23 8.47
N PRO A 49 -4.33 19.99 7.51
CA PRO A 49 -3.36 19.44 6.58
C PRO A 49 -2.03 19.16 7.31
N LEU A 50 -1.42 18.01 7.05
CA LEU A 50 -0.03 17.73 7.36
C LEU A 50 0.86 18.15 6.20
N VAL A 51 0.46 17.81 4.98
CA VAL A 51 1.15 18.23 3.75
C VAL A 51 0.15 18.20 2.58
N GLU A 52 0.17 19.25 1.77
CA GLU A 52 -0.68 19.38 0.58
C GLU A 52 0.16 19.42 -0.70
N ASN A 53 -0.43 19.00 -1.82
CA ASN A 53 0.21 19.07 -3.14
C ASN A 53 0.62 20.50 -3.55
N THR A 54 -0.03 21.48 -2.95
CA THR A 54 0.24 22.91 -3.21
C THR A 54 1.45 23.46 -2.47
N LEU A 55 2.04 22.71 -1.53
CA LEU A 55 3.21 23.15 -0.78
C LEU A 55 4.38 23.51 -1.71
N VAL A 56 4.56 22.73 -2.78
CA VAL A 56 5.50 23.02 -3.86
C VAL A 56 4.81 22.78 -5.20
N LYS A 57 4.97 23.71 -6.14
CA LYS A 57 4.38 23.58 -7.49
C LYS A 57 4.88 22.31 -8.18
N GLY A 58 3.97 21.47 -8.62
CA GLY A 58 4.27 20.21 -9.32
C GLY A 58 4.60 19.04 -8.39
N MET A 59 4.46 19.21 -7.07
CA MET A 59 4.58 18.12 -6.09
C MET A 59 3.26 17.37 -5.94
N CYS A 60 3.33 16.06 -5.71
CA CYS A 60 2.18 15.24 -5.34
C CYS A 60 2.55 14.29 -4.21
N VAL A 61 1.82 14.34 -3.11
CA VAL A 61 2.03 13.47 -1.94
C VAL A 61 1.14 12.25 -1.99
N ASN A 62 1.71 11.09 -1.66
CA ASN A 62 1.03 9.81 -1.74
C ASN A 62 1.62 8.78 -0.76
N CYS A 63 1.02 7.60 -0.69
CA CYS A 63 1.58 6.39 -0.08
C CYS A 63 2.19 6.62 1.31
N HIS A 64 1.40 7.20 2.24
CA HIS A 64 1.84 7.35 3.62
C HIS A 64 1.58 6.07 4.43
N ALA A 65 2.46 5.79 5.38
CA ALA A 65 2.30 4.72 6.34
C ALA A 65 2.99 5.04 7.67
N PHE A 66 2.33 4.68 8.74
CA PHE A 66 2.90 4.67 10.09
C PHE A 66 3.27 3.25 10.49
N ASN A 67 4.27 3.09 11.34
CA ASN A 67 4.47 1.83 12.03
C ASN A 67 3.40 1.69 13.12
N ARG A 68 2.36 0.90 12.84
CA ARG A 68 1.19 0.77 13.72
C ARG A 68 0.56 2.15 13.98
N THR A 69 0.54 2.58 15.24
CA THR A 69 0.04 3.88 15.70
C THR A 69 1.15 4.82 16.14
N ASP A 70 2.41 4.47 15.89
CA ASP A 70 3.57 5.24 16.30
C ASP A 70 3.89 6.38 15.33
N PRO A 71 3.65 7.64 15.69
CA PRO A 71 3.95 8.77 14.83
C PRO A 71 5.45 9.04 14.65
N SER A 72 6.30 8.42 15.46
CA SER A 72 7.76 8.53 15.32
C SER A 72 8.32 7.63 14.20
N HIS A 73 7.54 6.72 13.67
CA HIS A 73 7.88 5.89 12.52
C HIS A 73 6.87 6.11 11.40
N PHE A 74 7.24 6.97 10.46
CA PHE A 74 6.36 7.43 9.40
C PHE A 74 7.08 7.48 8.06
N SER A 75 6.42 7.06 7.00
CA SER A 75 6.91 7.17 5.62
C SER A 75 5.87 7.80 4.72
N LEU A 76 6.32 8.64 3.79
CA LEU A 76 5.50 9.36 2.83
C LEU A 76 6.24 9.45 1.49
N HIS A 77 5.58 9.11 0.40
CA HIS A 77 6.13 9.25 -0.94
C HIS A 77 5.73 10.59 -1.58
N ILE A 78 6.72 11.30 -2.11
CA ILE A 78 6.57 12.56 -2.82
C ILE A 78 6.90 12.33 -4.30
N ARG A 79 5.99 12.69 -5.19
CA ARG A 79 6.15 12.60 -6.65
C ARG A 79 6.32 13.99 -7.26
N GLY A 80 6.86 14.03 -8.47
CA GLY A 80 7.03 15.25 -9.25
C GLY A 80 8.19 16.10 -8.77
N THR A 81 7.99 17.40 -8.64
CA THR A 81 9.03 18.32 -8.19
C THR A 81 9.50 17.93 -6.78
N HIS A 82 10.81 17.81 -6.61
CA HIS A 82 11.46 17.29 -5.38
C HIS A 82 10.99 15.88 -4.98
N GLY A 83 10.75 15.01 -5.98
CA GLY A 83 10.35 13.62 -5.75
C GLY A 83 11.32 12.90 -4.82
N ALA A 84 10.81 12.34 -3.72
CA ALA A 84 11.58 11.65 -2.70
C ALA A 84 10.65 10.77 -1.84
N THR A 85 11.24 9.89 -1.07
CA THR A 85 10.54 9.25 0.07
C THR A 85 10.96 9.98 1.34
N PHE A 86 10.01 10.69 1.96
CA PHE A 86 10.21 11.20 3.31
C PHE A 86 10.08 10.05 4.30
N MET A 87 11.00 9.96 5.23
CA MET A 87 10.99 8.95 6.27
C MET A 87 11.36 9.58 7.62
N ARG A 88 10.56 9.25 8.63
CA ARG A 88 10.85 9.53 10.03
C ARG A 88 11.12 8.23 10.77
N THR A 89 12.24 8.16 11.47
CA THR A 89 12.61 7.08 12.39
C THR A 89 13.03 7.67 13.71
N GLY A 90 12.18 7.58 14.72
CA GLY A 90 12.39 8.27 15.99
C GLY A 90 12.41 9.80 15.81
N ASN A 91 13.53 10.42 16.11
CA ASN A 91 13.73 11.88 15.98
C ASN A 91 14.48 12.28 14.69
N LYS A 92 14.75 11.32 13.80
CA LYS A 92 15.46 11.56 12.54
C LYS A 92 14.49 11.65 11.38
N ASP A 93 14.55 12.76 10.64
CA ASP A 93 13.81 12.98 9.40
C ASP A 93 14.76 12.94 8.22
N GLU A 94 14.39 12.18 7.18
CA GLU A 94 15.21 11.99 5.99
C GLU A 94 14.39 12.12 4.70
N TYR A 95 15.04 12.63 3.66
CA TYR A 95 14.53 12.62 2.31
C TYR A 95 15.39 11.68 1.46
N LEU A 96 14.83 10.57 1.07
CA LEU A 96 15.53 9.47 0.43
C LEU A 96 15.20 9.41 -1.06
N ASN A 97 16.24 9.29 -1.89
CA ASN A 97 16.05 8.87 -3.27
C ASN A 97 15.95 7.34 -3.31
N THR A 98 14.73 6.84 -3.44
CA THR A 98 14.45 5.40 -3.48
C THR A 98 14.40 4.83 -4.90
N LYS A 99 14.67 5.66 -5.93
CA LYS A 99 14.91 5.20 -7.29
C LYS A 99 16.43 5.08 -7.50
N THR A 100 16.91 3.86 -7.46
CA THR A 100 18.33 3.51 -7.57
C THR A 100 18.54 2.53 -8.74
N ASP A 101 19.74 2.06 -8.93
CA ASP A 101 20.08 0.96 -9.86
C ASP A 101 19.56 -0.40 -9.41
N GLN A 102 19.17 -0.52 -8.14
CA GLN A 102 18.60 -1.73 -7.53
C GLN A 102 17.07 -1.77 -7.56
N THR A 103 16.41 -0.69 -8.00
CA THR A 103 14.95 -0.57 -8.01
C THR A 103 14.44 -0.14 -9.38
N ILE A 104 13.37 -0.77 -9.86
CA ILE A 104 12.78 -0.41 -11.17
C ILE A 104 12.13 0.98 -11.17
N ALA A 105 11.67 1.42 -9.99
CA ALA A 105 11.04 2.73 -9.79
C ALA A 105 11.23 3.18 -8.33
N ALA A 106 10.77 4.37 -7.99
CA ALA A 106 10.72 4.82 -6.60
C ALA A 106 9.79 3.95 -5.76
N CYS A 107 10.14 3.78 -4.49
CA CYS A 107 9.39 2.99 -3.52
C CYS A 107 8.02 3.59 -3.21
N VAL A 108 6.99 2.76 -3.32
CA VAL A 108 5.58 3.09 -3.06
C VAL A 108 4.93 1.99 -2.22
N TYR A 109 3.69 2.20 -1.77
CA TYR A 109 2.92 1.23 -0.97
C TYR A 109 3.68 0.69 0.25
N PRO A 110 4.16 1.58 1.15
CA PRO A 110 4.93 1.19 2.33
C PRO A 110 4.12 0.34 3.31
N TYR A 111 4.82 -0.63 3.92
CA TYR A 111 4.31 -1.37 5.06
C TYR A 111 5.44 -1.61 6.06
N TRP A 112 5.31 -1.05 7.26
CA TRP A 112 6.32 -1.17 8.29
C TRP A 112 6.38 -2.58 8.88
N TYR A 113 7.59 -3.05 9.10
CA TYR A 113 7.86 -4.20 9.96
C TYR A 113 7.37 -3.89 11.38
N PRO A 114 6.78 -4.85 12.11
CA PRO A 114 6.19 -4.59 13.42
C PRO A 114 7.14 -3.99 14.45
N GLY A 115 8.41 -4.31 14.41
CA GLY A 115 9.44 -3.77 15.29
C GLY A 115 9.95 -2.38 14.89
N GLY A 116 9.68 -1.96 13.64
CA GLY A 116 10.11 -0.65 13.12
C GLY A 116 11.48 -0.65 12.44
N GLU A 117 12.23 -1.76 12.49
CA GLU A 117 13.58 -1.85 11.92
C GLU A 117 13.57 -1.92 10.39
N TYR A 118 12.48 -2.43 9.80
CA TYR A 118 12.34 -2.58 8.36
C TYR A 118 11.07 -1.92 7.85
N ILE A 119 11.07 -1.61 6.57
CA ILE A 119 9.87 -1.21 5.83
C ILE A 119 9.84 -1.88 4.47
N ALA A 120 8.76 -2.59 4.17
CA ALA A 120 8.54 -3.18 2.86
C ALA A 120 7.89 -2.17 1.92
N TYR A 121 8.32 -2.19 0.66
CA TYR A 121 7.81 -1.34 -0.40
C TYR A 121 7.51 -2.15 -1.65
N SER A 122 6.59 -1.65 -2.46
CA SER A 122 6.59 -1.97 -3.88
C SER A 122 7.41 -0.94 -4.64
N THR A 123 8.03 -1.37 -5.73
CA THR A 123 8.64 -0.50 -6.73
C THR A 123 7.88 -0.73 -8.04
N ASN A 124 7.03 0.22 -8.42
CA ASN A 124 6.11 0.05 -9.54
C ASN A 124 6.44 1.04 -10.67
N ASN A 125 6.74 0.52 -11.84
CA ASN A 125 6.71 1.31 -13.07
C ASN A 125 5.27 1.34 -13.57
N THR A 126 4.64 2.51 -13.56
CA THR A 126 3.20 2.63 -13.82
C THR A 126 2.90 3.54 -15.00
N ARG A 127 1.84 3.19 -15.73
CA ARG A 127 1.20 4.08 -16.70
C ARG A 127 -0.16 4.51 -16.16
N GLN A 128 -0.36 5.82 -16.06
CA GLN A 128 -1.62 6.40 -15.67
C GLN A 128 -2.39 6.88 -16.89
N SER A 129 -3.65 6.48 -16.99
CA SER A 129 -4.57 6.89 -18.04
C SER A 129 -5.79 7.57 -17.42
N PHE A 130 -6.29 8.59 -18.11
CA PHE A 130 -7.49 9.31 -17.72
C PHE A 130 -8.57 9.03 -18.76
N HIS A 131 -9.75 8.65 -18.30
CA HIS A 131 -10.89 8.37 -19.16
C HIS A 131 -11.92 9.51 -19.08
N THR A 132 -12.57 9.79 -20.19
CA THR A 132 -13.68 10.75 -20.25
C THR A 132 -15.03 10.11 -19.91
N VAL A 133 -15.07 8.80 -19.79
CA VAL A 133 -16.28 8.05 -19.47
C VAL A 133 -16.67 8.30 -18.02
N LYS A 134 -17.96 8.58 -17.82
CA LYS A 134 -18.53 8.69 -16.47
C LYS A 134 -18.29 7.38 -15.72
N ASP A 135 -17.83 7.46 -14.48
CA ASP A 135 -17.50 6.34 -13.60
C ASP A 135 -16.18 5.58 -13.90
N GLU A 136 -15.46 5.92 -14.99
CA GLU A 136 -14.17 5.34 -15.34
C GLU A 136 -13.12 6.45 -15.56
N ARG A 137 -12.76 7.18 -14.51
CA ARG A 137 -11.99 8.43 -14.67
C ARG A 137 -10.49 8.26 -14.69
N VAL A 138 -9.96 7.37 -13.86
CA VAL A 138 -8.53 7.14 -13.73
C VAL A 138 -8.26 5.66 -13.71
N GLU A 139 -7.27 5.25 -14.47
CA GLU A 139 -6.74 3.90 -14.49
C GLU A 139 -5.23 3.95 -14.32
N VAL A 140 -4.71 3.13 -13.43
CA VAL A 140 -3.26 2.98 -13.20
C VAL A 140 -2.91 1.54 -13.53
N LEU A 141 -2.04 1.38 -14.51
CA LEU A 141 -1.58 0.07 -14.98
C LEU A 141 -0.13 -0.12 -14.54
N ASP A 142 0.16 -1.22 -13.88
CA ASP A 142 1.53 -1.63 -13.62
C ASP A 142 2.13 -2.20 -14.91
N LEU A 143 3.26 -1.67 -15.32
CA LEU A 143 4.08 -2.19 -16.42
C LEU A 143 5.11 -3.19 -15.91
N GLU A 144 5.62 -2.94 -14.72
CA GLU A 144 6.55 -3.76 -13.95
C GLU A 144 6.32 -3.47 -12.47
N SER A 145 6.46 -4.45 -11.61
CA SER A 145 6.42 -4.23 -10.16
C SER A 145 7.20 -5.30 -9.40
N ASP A 146 7.99 -4.85 -8.43
CA ASP A 146 8.78 -5.67 -7.54
C ASP A 146 8.46 -5.34 -6.08
N VAL A 147 8.80 -6.24 -5.17
CA VAL A 147 8.77 -6.00 -3.73
C VAL A 147 10.20 -5.98 -3.18
N VAL A 148 10.50 -4.96 -2.41
CA VAL A 148 11.78 -4.79 -1.73
C VAL A 148 11.56 -4.50 -0.23
N VAL A 149 12.53 -4.82 0.60
CA VAL A 149 12.54 -4.43 2.01
C VAL A 149 13.72 -3.51 2.26
N TYR A 150 13.49 -2.42 2.95
CA TYR A 150 14.48 -1.41 3.26
C TYR A 150 14.77 -1.40 4.76
N HIS A 151 16.06 -1.33 5.11
CA HIS A 151 16.55 -1.17 6.48
C HIS A 151 17.01 0.27 6.69
N PRO A 152 16.26 1.10 7.44
CA PRO A 152 16.53 2.52 7.57
C PRO A 152 17.83 2.85 8.30
N ALA A 153 18.29 1.97 9.20
CA ALA A 153 19.46 2.26 10.05
C ALA A 153 20.77 2.38 9.26
N ASP A 154 20.93 1.60 8.21
CA ASP A 154 22.13 1.57 7.36
C ASP A 154 21.85 1.85 5.88
N HIS A 155 20.62 2.24 5.55
CA HIS A 155 20.15 2.53 4.19
C HIS A 155 20.30 1.36 3.21
N HIS A 156 20.16 0.14 3.71
CA HIS A 156 20.32 -1.06 2.91
C HIS A 156 18.99 -1.56 2.34
N LEU A 157 19.01 -2.01 1.06
CA LEU A 157 17.91 -2.71 0.42
C LEU A 157 18.14 -4.22 0.52
N LEU A 158 17.19 -4.91 1.11
CA LEU A 158 17.10 -6.36 1.12
C LEU A 158 16.36 -6.80 -0.14
N LEU A 159 17.06 -7.44 -1.04
CA LEU A 159 16.56 -7.89 -2.32
C LEU A 159 16.37 -9.41 -2.32
N CYS A 160 15.39 -9.87 -3.09
CA CYS A 160 15.12 -11.30 -3.26
C CYS A 160 14.66 -11.57 -4.68
N ASP A 161 15.39 -12.44 -5.41
CA ASP A 161 15.06 -12.78 -6.81
C ASP A 161 13.62 -13.30 -6.96
N SER A 162 13.08 -13.91 -5.92
CA SER A 162 11.70 -14.39 -5.91
C SER A 162 10.64 -13.29 -5.80
N LEU A 163 11.05 -12.09 -5.40
CA LEU A 163 10.20 -10.89 -5.26
C LEU A 163 10.46 -9.85 -6.36
N GLN A 164 11.32 -10.19 -7.35
CA GLN A 164 11.75 -9.30 -8.43
C GLN A 164 11.80 -10.06 -9.77
N LYS A 165 10.72 -10.78 -10.08
CA LYS A 165 10.64 -11.61 -11.28
C LYS A 165 10.22 -10.81 -12.49
N LYS A 166 10.91 -10.98 -13.61
CA LYS A 166 10.58 -10.31 -14.87
C LYS A 166 9.29 -10.77 -15.54
N ASP A 167 8.86 -11.98 -15.23
CA ASP A 167 7.64 -12.60 -15.77
C ASP A 167 6.43 -12.47 -14.85
N ARG A 168 6.59 -11.75 -13.74
CA ARG A 168 5.53 -11.53 -12.77
C ARG A 168 5.49 -10.08 -12.29
N PHE A 169 4.36 -9.71 -11.74
CA PHE A 169 4.19 -8.51 -10.94
C PHE A 169 4.14 -8.90 -9.47
N GLU A 170 5.00 -8.31 -8.64
CA GLU A 170 4.99 -8.41 -7.20
C GLU A 170 4.68 -7.04 -6.60
N THR A 171 3.65 -6.93 -5.75
CA THR A 171 3.23 -5.63 -5.22
C THR A 171 2.46 -5.75 -3.88
N PHE A 172 2.19 -4.64 -3.25
CA PHE A 172 1.39 -4.52 -2.02
C PHE A 172 1.89 -5.39 -0.87
N PRO A 173 3.13 -5.22 -0.41
CA PRO A 173 3.66 -6.01 0.69
C PRO A 173 2.98 -5.72 2.02
N ALA A 174 2.94 -6.72 2.90
CA ALA A 174 2.48 -6.59 4.28
C ALA A 174 3.18 -7.61 5.18
N PHE A 175 3.80 -7.17 6.26
CA PHE A 175 4.38 -8.09 7.24
C PHE A 175 3.31 -8.72 8.13
N SER A 176 3.54 -9.96 8.56
CA SER A 176 2.78 -10.59 9.65
C SER A 176 2.97 -9.84 10.96
N PRO A 177 2.05 -9.97 11.93
CA PRO A 177 2.17 -9.31 13.24
C PRO A 177 3.42 -9.71 14.04
N ASP A 178 3.96 -10.92 13.82
CA ASP A 178 5.20 -11.42 14.40
C ASP A 178 6.44 -11.08 13.56
N GLY A 179 6.25 -10.49 12.38
CA GLY A 179 7.31 -10.07 11.47
C GLY A 179 8.04 -11.21 10.76
N ARG A 180 7.59 -12.47 10.88
CA ARG A 180 8.29 -13.62 10.30
C ARG A 180 7.82 -14.01 8.91
N THR A 181 6.79 -13.38 8.41
CA THR A 181 6.23 -13.64 7.09
C THR A 181 5.99 -12.32 6.38
N LEU A 182 6.37 -12.23 5.13
CA LEU A 182 6.00 -11.16 4.22
C LEU A 182 4.93 -11.65 3.26
N TYR A 183 3.75 -11.07 3.34
CA TYR A 183 2.65 -11.27 2.39
C TYR A 183 2.76 -10.25 1.27
N PHE A 184 2.37 -10.64 0.07
CA PHE A 184 2.35 -9.75 -1.08
C PHE A 184 1.36 -10.27 -2.15
N CYS A 185 1.04 -9.42 -3.09
CA CYS A 185 0.23 -9.80 -4.24
C CYS A 185 1.14 -10.11 -5.42
N SER A 186 0.90 -11.22 -6.12
CA SER A 186 1.65 -11.58 -7.32
C SER A 186 0.74 -12.03 -8.45
N ALA A 187 1.04 -11.57 -9.68
CA ALA A 187 0.34 -11.93 -10.90
C ALA A 187 1.34 -12.26 -12.01
N GLU A 188 0.91 -13.07 -12.98
CA GLU A 188 1.66 -13.22 -14.23
C GLU A 188 1.72 -11.89 -14.96
N ALA A 189 2.91 -11.48 -15.40
CA ALA A 189 3.07 -10.29 -16.22
C ALA A 189 2.36 -10.45 -17.55
N LYS A 190 1.61 -9.43 -17.95
CA LYS A 190 0.85 -9.40 -19.19
C LYS A 190 1.31 -8.24 -20.06
N LYS A 191 1.02 -8.32 -21.35
CA LYS A 191 1.32 -7.25 -22.29
C LYS A 191 0.38 -6.06 -22.06
N ILE A 192 0.95 -4.93 -21.69
CA ILE A 192 0.22 -3.72 -21.35
C ILE A 192 0.37 -2.69 -22.50
N PRO A 193 -0.73 -2.11 -23.01
CA PRO A 193 -2.08 -2.09 -22.43
C PRO A 193 -3.02 -3.19 -22.93
N GLU A 194 -2.63 -4.06 -23.83
CA GLU A 194 -3.54 -4.95 -24.56
C GLU A 194 -4.27 -5.95 -23.66
N GLU A 195 -3.54 -6.53 -22.68
CA GLU A 195 -4.00 -7.65 -21.85
C GLU A 195 -4.25 -7.25 -20.38
N TYR A 196 -4.29 -5.95 -20.06
CA TYR A 196 -4.39 -5.51 -18.66
C TYR A 196 -5.61 -6.07 -17.91
N LYS A 197 -6.71 -6.35 -18.63
CA LYS A 197 -7.93 -6.92 -18.04
C LYS A 197 -7.78 -8.39 -17.63
N GLU A 198 -6.72 -9.04 -18.06
CA GLU A 198 -6.42 -10.44 -17.75
C GLU A 198 -5.55 -10.60 -16.50
N ILE A 199 -4.94 -9.51 -16.02
CA ILE A 199 -4.11 -9.55 -14.82
C ILE A 199 -4.96 -9.96 -13.62
N ARG A 200 -4.50 -11.00 -12.91
CA ARG A 200 -5.14 -11.52 -11.70
C ARG A 200 -4.09 -11.71 -10.63
N TYR A 201 -4.18 -10.94 -9.57
CA TYR A 201 -3.26 -11.03 -8.46
C TYR A 201 -3.69 -12.10 -7.48
N ASN A 202 -2.81 -13.02 -7.20
CA ASN A 202 -2.88 -14.00 -6.14
C ASN A 202 -2.33 -13.41 -4.84
N LEU A 203 -2.76 -13.93 -3.69
CA LEU A 203 -2.11 -13.64 -2.41
C LEU A 203 -1.02 -14.67 -2.18
N CYS A 204 0.19 -14.18 -1.99
CA CYS A 204 1.38 -14.98 -1.75
C CYS A 204 2.03 -14.62 -0.42
N SER A 205 2.90 -15.49 0.06
CA SER A 205 3.75 -15.25 1.22
C SER A 205 5.13 -15.83 1.01
N ILE A 206 6.09 -15.25 1.72
CA ILE A 206 7.46 -15.73 1.84
C ILE A 206 7.91 -15.55 3.29
N ASP A 207 8.70 -16.51 3.82
CA ASP A 207 9.29 -16.37 5.14
C ASP A 207 10.30 -15.23 5.17
N PHE A 208 10.39 -14.57 6.31
CA PHE A 208 11.34 -13.50 6.57
C PHE A 208 12.03 -13.72 7.91
N ASP A 209 13.35 -13.71 7.92
CA ASP A 209 14.15 -13.72 9.14
C ASP A 209 14.60 -12.29 9.46
N PRO A 210 13.96 -11.62 10.44
CA PRO A 210 14.32 -10.25 10.79
C PRO A 210 15.69 -10.13 11.44
N SER A 211 16.21 -11.21 12.05
CA SER A 211 17.53 -11.19 12.71
C SER A 211 18.68 -11.24 11.72
N ALA A 212 18.47 -11.94 10.61
CA ALA A 212 19.43 -12.04 9.52
C ALA A 212 19.17 -11.06 8.37
N GLY A 213 17.96 -10.46 8.31
CA GLY A 213 17.53 -9.63 7.19
C GLY A 213 17.41 -10.44 5.88
N THR A 214 16.95 -11.68 5.95
CA THR A 214 16.92 -12.60 4.80
C THR A 214 15.53 -13.17 4.56
N PHE A 215 15.30 -13.59 3.32
CA PHE A 215 14.05 -14.23 2.90
C PHE A 215 14.21 -15.74 2.79
N GLY A 216 13.11 -16.45 3.02
CA GLY A 216 13.01 -17.86 2.69
C GLY A 216 13.13 -18.12 1.18
N SER A 217 13.36 -19.37 0.80
CA SER A 217 13.52 -19.77 -0.60
C SER A 217 12.20 -20.11 -1.30
N ARG A 218 11.11 -20.25 -0.55
CA ARG A 218 9.82 -20.72 -1.07
C ARG A 218 8.76 -19.62 -0.98
N ILE A 219 8.03 -19.46 -2.07
CA ILE A 219 6.79 -18.69 -2.10
C ILE A 219 5.61 -19.64 -1.99
N ASP A 220 4.71 -19.35 -1.05
CA ASP A 220 3.43 -20.05 -0.92
C ASP A 220 2.30 -19.18 -1.49
N THR A 221 1.46 -19.78 -2.34
CA THR A 221 0.23 -19.14 -2.81
C THR A 221 -0.89 -19.45 -1.84
N LEU A 222 -1.28 -18.47 -1.02
CA LEU A 222 -2.31 -18.64 -0.01
C LEU A 222 -3.73 -18.56 -0.59
N VAL A 223 -3.93 -17.66 -1.54
CA VAL A 223 -5.18 -17.51 -2.28
C VAL A 223 -4.88 -17.46 -3.77
N ASN A 224 -5.27 -18.50 -4.46
CA ASN A 224 -5.25 -18.54 -5.92
C ASN A 224 -6.50 -17.83 -6.46
N ALA A 225 -6.45 -16.50 -6.47
CA ALA A 225 -7.57 -15.68 -6.91
C ALA A 225 -7.76 -15.74 -8.43
N GLU A 226 -6.68 -15.97 -9.18
CA GLU A 226 -6.70 -16.18 -10.61
C GLU A 226 -7.62 -17.36 -11.00
N ALA A 227 -7.49 -18.50 -10.33
CA ALA A 227 -8.36 -19.67 -10.55
C ALA A 227 -9.84 -19.37 -10.26
N LEU A 228 -10.13 -18.32 -9.47
CA LEU A 228 -11.48 -17.86 -9.15
C LEU A 228 -11.97 -16.74 -10.09
N GLY A 229 -11.17 -16.36 -11.09
CA GLY A 229 -11.43 -15.20 -11.95
C GLY A 229 -11.44 -13.86 -11.21
N LYS A 230 -10.75 -13.80 -10.05
CA LYS A 230 -10.69 -12.64 -9.15
C LYS A 230 -9.26 -12.16 -8.97
N SER A 231 -9.12 -11.11 -8.20
CA SER A 231 -7.83 -10.55 -7.80
C SER A 231 -7.84 -10.16 -6.33
N VAL A 232 -6.67 -10.17 -5.70
CA VAL A 232 -6.44 -9.72 -4.33
C VAL A 232 -5.59 -8.46 -4.36
N SER A 233 -5.78 -7.52 -3.44
CA SER A 233 -4.93 -6.35 -3.28
C SER A 233 -4.85 -5.84 -1.85
N PHE A 234 -3.79 -5.12 -1.55
CA PHE A 234 -3.58 -4.46 -0.27
C PHE A 234 -3.88 -5.36 0.93
N PRO A 235 -3.16 -6.50 1.09
CA PRO A 235 -3.35 -7.35 2.26
C PRO A 235 -3.13 -6.53 3.53
N ARG A 236 -3.97 -6.77 4.53
CA ARG A 236 -3.87 -6.13 5.86
C ARG A 236 -4.10 -7.18 6.93
N LEU A 237 -3.25 -7.18 7.93
CA LEU A 237 -3.34 -8.09 9.06
C LEU A 237 -3.68 -7.30 10.31
N PRO A 238 -4.74 -7.66 11.03
CA PRO A 238 -5.00 -7.10 12.35
C PRO A 238 -3.92 -7.56 13.32
N MET A 239 -3.55 -6.69 14.25
CA MET A 239 -2.48 -6.92 15.23
C MET A 239 -2.70 -8.12 16.15
N THR A 240 -3.95 -8.54 16.33
CA THR A 240 -4.36 -9.53 17.34
C THR A 240 -5.00 -10.79 16.77
N ALA A 241 -5.13 -10.91 15.45
CA ALA A 241 -5.82 -12.02 14.83
C ALA A 241 -5.00 -12.65 13.70
N ASN A 242 -5.09 -13.96 13.57
CA ASN A 242 -4.58 -14.70 12.40
C ASN A 242 -5.51 -14.53 11.18
N ILE A 243 -6.05 -13.33 10.99
CA ILE A 243 -7.01 -13.04 9.92
C ILE A 243 -6.35 -12.09 8.94
N LEU A 244 -6.22 -12.55 7.72
CA LEU A 244 -5.80 -11.73 6.59
C LEU A 244 -7.02 -11.09 5.94
N CYS A 245 -7.07 -9.77 5.92
CA CYS A 245 -8.12 -9.03 5.23
C CYS A 245 -7.60 -8.51 3.91
N SER A 246 -8.26 -8.86 2.82
CA SER A 246 -8.06 -8.22 1.53
C SER A 246 -9.31 -7.46 1.12
N PRO A 247 -9.21 -6.15 0.89
CA PRO A 247 -10.42 -5.34 0.69
C PRO A 247 -11.04 -5.37 -0.71
N TYR A 248 -10.39 -5.92 -1.75
CA TYR A 248 -10.92 -5.75 -3.11
C TYR A 248 -10.71 -6.91 -4.09
N PRO A 249 -11.72 -7.28 -4.89
CA PRO A 249 -11.52 -7.95 -6.18
C PRO A 249 -11.06 -6.91 -7.21
N ILE A 250 -9.90 -7.12 -7.83
CA ILE A 250 -9.23 -6.13 -8.69
C ILE A 250 -9.59 -6.24 -10.18
N THR A 251 -10.75 -6.58 -10.58
CA THR A 251 -11.18 -6.12 -11.89
C THR A 251 -11.44 -4.61 -11.90
N GLU A 252 -11.25 -3.94 -10.74
CA GLU A 252 -11.61 -2.55 -10.52
C GLU A 252 -10.61 -1.76 -9.65
N THR A 253 -9.34 -2.11 -9.61
CA THR A 253 -8.36 -1.63 -8.60
C THR A 253 -8.10 -0.14 -8.62
N PHE A 254 -8.53 0.61 -9.52
CA PHE A 254 -8.49 2.06 -9.52
C PHE A 254 -9.59 2.68 -10.37
N ARG A 255 -10.70 1.97 -10.58
CA ARG A 255 -11.88 2.62 -11.09
C ARG A 255 -12.48 3.50 -10.00
N SER A 256 -12.51 4.78 -10.21
CA SER A 256 -13.18 5.75 -9.35
C SER A 256 -14.70 5.60 -9.45
N GLY A 257 -15.22 4.53 -8.88
CA GLY A 257 -16.64 4.22 -8.91
C GLY A 257 -16.92 2.99 -8.08
N ILE A 258 -16.73 3.10 -6.75
CA ILE A 258 -16.97 2.00 -5.82
C ILE A 258 -18.45 1.64 -5.81
N LYS A 259 -18.86 0.65 -6.59
CA LYS A 259 -20.24 0.15 -6.53
C LYS A 259 -20.47 -1.01 -5.57
N ARG A 260 -19.47 -1.75 -5.11
CA ARG A 260 -19.62 -2.76 -4.02
C ARG A 260 -18.28 -3.08 -3.37
N ARG A 261 -18.20 -2.92 -2.07
CA ARG A 261 -17.10 -3.45 -1.24
C ARG A 261 -17.50 -4.85 -0.76
N ILE A 262 -16.69 -5.84 -1.07
CA ILE A 262 -16.81 -7.17 -0.46
C ILE A 262 -15.59 -7.34 0.44
N TYR A 263 -15.80 -7.35 1.74
CA TYR A 263 -14.76 -7.71 2.69
C TYR A 263 -14.72 -9.24 2.78
N GLY A 264 -13.61 -9.84 2.43
CA GLY A 264 -13.36 -11.26 2.64
C GLY A 264 -12.54 -11.46 3.91
N TYR A 265 -13.04 -12.26 4.84
CA TYR A 265 -12.28 -12.77 5.99
C TYR A 265 -11.87 -14.19 5.65
N TRP A 266 -10.59 -14.52 5.87
CA TRP A 266 -10.07 -15.86 5.73
C TRP A 266 -9.44 -16.28 7.06
N THR A 267 -9.86 -17.40 7.60
CA THR A 267 -9.33 -18.00 8.85
C THR A 267 -8.25 -19.01 8.50
#